data_5d6d406bb3a578801cc03c8b84564fdb
#
_entry.id   5d6d406bb3a578801cc03c8b84564fdb
#
_cell.length_a   1.000
_cell.length_b   1.000
_cell.length_c   1.000
_cell.angle_alpha   90.00
_cell.angle_beta   90.00
_cell.angle_gamma   90.00
#
_symmetry.space_group_name_H-M   'P 1'
#
loop_
_entity.id
_entity.type
_entity.pdbx_description
1 polymer ?
#
loop_
_entity_poly.entity_id
_entity_poly.type
_entity_poly.pdbx_seq_one_letter_code
_entity_poly.pdbx_strand_id
1 'polypeptide(L)'
;MQQTSSAFSHVTYLAAEIGPRPCGSQNELKALQYCENQLKSVGYKTELQSFKTTQSFSWSYFIIVLVAILGALLSWVKVDSAVALGLWAVLLFIGENTTLSPLVSRIIPKKTSHNLIAKLTEGKPKIVISAHADSAKSGLMFHPRLAKNFRLGFLISFWSLVAIPIIAIIILVAPALKSPLLYIELVPALVLAYEAFQLAERELNGTWVCGANDNASGVSVALEAARKLASANAPVWVVITGAEEAGLFGMNHLIRTHLVDLISAYFINIDNVGKGQLCYTTKEGMLFGIRCSQQLTRLAENCAKSLPNYKSVKPCEFRVMSNDSWIPLIRGLPTITLIALENGVPVNWHWPTDTVENVDVENIETTIKLVESMCYSLLNK
;
A
#
# COMPACT_ATOMS: atom_id res chain seq x y z
N MET A 1 10.94 -33.77 12.81
CA MET A 1 9.99 -32.82 12.20
C MET A 1 10.05 -31.54 13.02
N GLN A 2 10.61 -30.46 12.51
CA GLN A 2 10.46 -29.14 13.14
C GLN A 2 8.96 -28.84 13.15
N GLN A 3 8.41 -28.56 14.33
CA GLN A 3 7.04 -28.07 14.48
C GLN A 3 6.96 -26.77 13.65
N THR A 4 6.27 -26.82 12.52
CA THR A 4 6.02 -25.61 11.70
C THR A 4 5.31 -24.60 12.59
N SER A 5 5.86 -23.38 12.71
CA SER A 5 5.24 -22.31 13.47
C SER A 5 3.81 -22.07 12.94
N SER A 6 2.85 -21.83 13.85
CA SER A 6 1.46 -21.51 13.51
C SER A 6 1.41 -20.33 12.52
N ALA A 7 2.26 -19.32 12.73
CA ALA A 7 2.39 -18.18 11.85
C ALA A 7 2.80 -18.56 10.42
N PHE A 8 3.76 -19.47 10.27
CA PHE A 8 4.20 -19.93 8.95
C PHE A 8 3.14 -20.77 8.24
N SER A 9 2.30 -21.49 9.00
CA SER A 9 1.17 -22.22 8.43
C SER A 9 0.14 -21.26 7.80
N HIS A 10 -0.07 -20.08 8.37
CA HIS A 10 -0.93 -19.06 7.76
C HIS A 10 -0.36 -18.56 6.43
N VAL A 11 0.95 -18.28 6.38
CA VAL A 11 1.62 -17.86 5.13
C VAL A 11 1.48 -18.95 4.06
N THR A 12 1.74 -20.21 4.43
CA THR A 12 1.64 -21.35 3.51
C THR A 12 0.22 -21.49 2.96
N TYR A 13 -0.79 -21.42 3.81
CA TYR A 13 -2.17 -21.52 3.39
C TYR A 13 -2.56 -20.40 2.43
N LEU A 14 -2.24 -19.16 2.77
CA LEU A 14 -2.61 -18.00 1.97
C LEU A 14 -1.84 -17.94 0.62
N ALA A 15 -0.53 -18.16 0.64
CA ALA A 15 0.30 -17.97 -0.54
C ALA A 15 0.48 -19.21 -1.41
N ALA A 16 0.47 -20.44 -0.83
CA ALA A 16 0.65 -21.66 -1.59
C ALA A 16 -0.68 -22.39 -1.86
N GLU A 17 -1.57 -22.53 -0.87
CA GLU A 17 -2.81 -23.28 -1.06
C GLU A 17 -3.90 -22.45 -1.76
N ILE A 18 -4.12 -21.19 -1.34
CA ILE A 18 -5.02 -20.26 -2.05
C ILE A 18 -4.30 -19.71 -3.30
N GLY A 19 -3.02 -19.40 -3.18
CA GLY A 19 -2.20 -18.82 -4.25
C GLY A 19 -2.49 -17.34 -4.50
N PRO A 20 -2.34 -16.85 -5.75
CA PRO A 20 -2.60 -15.45 -6.10
C PRO A 20 -4.01 -15.00 -5.70
N ARG A 21 -4.08 -13.83 -5.07
CA ARG A 21 -5.30 -13.25 -4.50
C ARG A 21 -5.61 -11.87 -5.10
N PRO A 22 -5.86 -11.79 -6.42
CA PRO A 22 -6.15 -10.53 -7.07
C PRO A 22 -7.32 -9.80 -6.40
N CYS A 23 -7.22 -8.48 -6.29
CA CYS A 23 -8.28 -7.63 -5.75
C CYS A 23 -9.66 -7.95 -6.39
N GLY A 24 -10.68 -8.15 -5.58
CA GLY A 24 -12.04 -8.49 -5.99
C GLY A 24 -12.19 -9.88 -6.60
N SER A 25 -11.24 -10.79 -6.37
CA SER A 25 -11.30 -12.19 -6.82
C SER A 25 -11.91 -13.10 -5.75
N GLN A 26 -12.27 -14.32 -6.18
CA GLN A 26 -12.71 -15.36 -5.26
C GLN A 26 -11.59 -15.79 -4.29
N ASN A 27 -10.33 -15.72 -4.71
CA ASN A 27 -9.20 -16.07 -3.86
C ASN A 27 -8.96 -15.04 -2.76
N GLU A 28 -9.13 -13.73 -3.05
CA GLU A 28 -9.13 -12.69 -2.01
C GLU A 28 -10.24 -12.95 -0.98
N LEU A 29 -11.47 -13.25 -1.44
CA LEU A 29 -12.57 -13.57 -0.55
C LEU A 29 -12.31 -14.83 0.29
N LYS A 30 -11.75 -15.90 -0.30
CA LYS A 30 -11.33 -17.11 0.44
C LYS A 30 -10.29 -16.81 1.51
N ALA A 31 -9.32 -15.95 1.22
CA ALA A 31 -8.32 -15.52 2.18
C ALA A 31 -8.96 -14.77 3.36
N LEU A 32 -9.88 -13.85 3.10
CA LEU A 32 -10.63 -13.14 4.13
C LEU A 32 -11.50 -14.07 4.97
N GLN A 33 -12.18 -15.05 4.35
CA GLN A 33 -12.97 -16.06 5.03
C GLN A 33 -12.11 -16.99 5.93
N TYR A 34 -10.91 -17.33 5.44
CA TYR A 34 -9.93 -18.05 6.26
C TYR A 34 -9.55 -17.22 7.50
N CYS A 35 -9.18 -15.97 7.32
CA CYS A 35 -8.85 -15.06 8.43
C CYS A 35 -10.03 -14.89 9.40
N GLU A 36 -11.25 -14.79 8.87
CA GLU A 36 -12.47 -14.70 9.66
C GLU A 36 -12.64 -15.90 10.57
N ASN A 37 -12.44 -17.12 10.05
CA ASN A 37 -12.54 -18.34 10.82
C ASN A 37 -11.48 -18.43 11.92
N GLN A 38 -10.23 -18.00 11.62
CA GLN A 38 -9.16 -17.94 12.61
C GLN A 38 -9.50 -16.96 13.74
N LEU A 39 -9.99 -15.76 13.43
CA LEU A 39 -10.34 -14.74 14.42
C LEU A 39 -11.58 -15.12 15.25
N LYS A 40 -12.60 -15.71 14.64
CA LYS A 40 -13.76 -16.27 15.36
C LYS A 40 -13.36 -17.35 16.34
N SER A 41 -12.42 -18.24 15.97
CA SER A 41 -11.97 -19.33 16.83
C SER A 41 -11.31 -18.87 18.13
N VAL A 42 -10.82 -17.63 18.17
CA VAL A 42 -10.21 -17.00 19.34
C VAL A 42 -11.09 -15.92 19.98
N GLY A 43 -12.37 -15.87 19.63
CA GLY A 43 -13.40 -15.07 20.34
C GLY A 43 -13.68 -13.68 19.75
N TYR A 44 -13.12 -13.33 18.57
CA TYR A 44 -13.45 -12.05 17.92
C TYR A 44 -14.83 -12.11 17.27
N LYS A 45 -15.59 -11.03 17.39
CA LYS A 45 -16.75 -10.77 16.54
C LYS A 45 -16.30 -10.19 15.23
N THR A 46 -16.76 -10.71 14.12
CA THR A 46 -16.27 -10.38 12.78
C THR A 46 -17.38 -9.82 11.90
N GLU A 47 -16.98 -8.93 10.99
CA GLU A 47 -17.81 -8.32 9.97
C GLU A 47 -17.04 -8.28 8.65
N LEU A 48 -17.66 -8.78 7.56
CA LEU A 48 -17.17 -8.61 6.20
C LEU A 48 -17.86 -7.39 5.57
N GLN A 49 -17.09 -6.32 5.38
CA GLN A 49 -17.56 -5.07 4.81
C GLN A 49 -17.27 -5.02 3.31
N SER A 50 -18.30 -5.11 2.47
CA SER A 50 -18.14 -5.08 1.01
C SER A 50 -18.06 -3.67 0.45
N PHE A 51 -17.23 -3.49 -0.60
CA PHE A 51 -17.14 -2.21 -1.32
C PHE A 51 -16.77 -2.44 -2.79
N LYS A 52 -16.96 -1.38 -3.60
CA LYS A 52 -16.60 -1.39 -5.03
C LYS A 52 -15.20 -0.81 -5.24
N THR A 53 -14.40 -1.50 -6.05
CA THR A 53 -13.02 -1.13 -6.35
C THR A 53 -12.64 -1.45 -7.79
N THR A 54 -11.52 -0.93 -8.28
CA THR A 54 -10.84 -1.43 -9.48
C THR A 54 -10.05 -2.69 -9.11
N GLN A 55 -9.61 -3.46 -10.08
CA GLN A 55 -8.78 -4.64 -9.82
C GLN A 55 -7.27 -4.30 -9.76
N SER A 56 -6.88 -3.19 -10.38
CA SER A 56 -5.49 -2.72 -10.46
C SER A 56 -5.46 -1.21 -10.54
N PHE A 57 -4.38 -0.60 -10.08
CA PHE A 57 -4.15 0.84 -10.22
C PHE A 57 -3.70 1.25 -11.62
N SER A 58 -3.11 0.34 -12.40
CA SER A 58 -2.40 0.70 -13.63
C SER A 58 -3.28 1.40 -14.65
N TRP A 59 -4.53 0.94 -14.86
CA TRP A 59 -5.42 1.60 -15.80
C TRP A 59 -5.77 3.04 -15.41
N SER A 60 -5.88 3.32 -14.13
CA SER A 60 -6.15 4.69 -13.66
C SER A 60 -5.00 5.62 -14.01
N TYR A 61 -3.78 5.23 -13.70
CA TYR A 61 -2.60 6.04 -14.01
C TYR A 61 -2.30 6.07 -15.51
N PHE A 62 -2.54 4.99 -16.25
CA PHE A 62 -2.42 4.96 -17.70
C PHE A 62 -3.30 6.02 -18.37
N ILE A 63 -4.58 6.12 -17.98
CA ILE A 63 -5.50 7.14 -18.50
C ILE A 63 -5.01 8.55 -18.17
N ILE A 64 -4.54 8.79 -16.94
CA ILE A 64 -4.00 10.10 -16.51
C ILE A 64 -2.81 10.50 -17.37
N VAL A 65 -1.89 9.58 -17.59
CA VAL A 65 -0.70 9.80 -18.42
C VAL A 65 -1.08 10.08 -19.87
N LEU A 66 -2.05 9.37 -20.43
CA LEU A 66 -2.55 9.64 -21.78
C LEU A 66 -3.19 11.03 -21.90
N VAL A 67 -3.92 11.51 -20.88
CA VAL A 67 -4.47 12.89 -20.87
C VAL A 67 -3.34 13.91 -20.89
N ALA A 68 -2.24 13.69 -20.14
CA ALA A 68 -1.09 14.58 -20.16
C ALA A 68 -0.35 14.57 -21.51
N ILE A 69 -0.15 13.39 -22.13
CA ILE A 69 0.45 13.27 -23.46
C ILE A 69 -0.41 13.98 -24.52
N LEU A 70 -1.74 13.85 -24.45
CA LEU A 70 -2.64 14.59 -25.32
C LEU A 70 -2.51 16.10 -25.11
N GLY A 71 -2.33 16.55 -23.85
CA GLY A 71 -1.99 17.95 -23.55
C GLY A 71 -0.72 18.41 -24.28
N ALA A 72 0.37 17.63 -24.19
CA ALA A 72 1.62 17.93 -24.88
C ALA A 72 1.44 18.01 -26.43
N LEU A 73 0.69 17.07 -27.00
CA LEU A 73 0.40 17.10 -28.45
C LEU A 73 -0.41 18.34 -28.84
N LEU A 74 -1.34 18.78 -28.01
CA LEU A 74 -2.13 19.99 -28.26
C LEU A 74 -1.33 21.29 -28.14
N SER A 75 -0.18 21.32 -27.46
CA SER A 75 0.72 22.46 -27.45
C SER A 75 1.18 22.90 -28.86
N TRP A 76 1.21 21.97 -29.81
CA TRP A 76 1.59 22.25 -31.21
C TRP A 76 0.49 23.02 -31.97
N VAL A 77 -0.78 22.82 -31.64
CA VAL A 77 -1.91 23.35 -32.41
C VAL A 77 -2.81 24.31 -31.60
N LYS A 78 -3.11 23.99 -30.34
CA LYS A 78 -4.04 24.73 -29.49
C LYS A 78 -3.58 24.81 -28.04
N VAL A 79 -2.74 25.78 -27.75
CA VAL A 79 -2.01 25.92 -26.49
C VAL A 79 -2.93 26.09 -25.26
N ASP A 80 -4.05 26.82 -25.39
CA ASP A 80 -5.06 27.00 -24.34
C ASP A 80 -5.66 25.64 -23.89
N SER A 81 -5.96 24.77 -24.86
CA SER A 81 -6.43 23.41 -24.58
C SER A 81 -5.33 22.53 -23.96
N ALA A 82 -4.08 22.71 -24.37
CA ALA A 82 -2.93 22.02 -23.77
C ALA A 82 -2.79 22.38 -22.28
N VAL A 83 -2.89 23.65 -21.93
CA VAL A 83 -2.88 24.11 -20.53
C VAL A 83 -4.01 23.45 -19.74
N ALA A 84 -5.25 23.47 -20.28
CA ALA A 84 -6.41 22.91 -19.58
C ALA A 84 -6.25 21.40 -19.33
N LEU A 85 -5.83 20.62 -20.35
CA LEU A 85 -5.64 19.18 -20.19
C LEU A 85 -4.45 18.81 -19.29
N GLY A 86 -3.35 19.55 -19.41
CA GLY A 86 -2.19 19.32 -18.55
C GLY A 86 -2.51 19.57 -17.07
N LEU A 87 -3.19 20.66 -16.75
CA LEU A 87 -3.65 20.94 -15.39
C LEU A 87 -4.66 19.88 -14.91
N TRP A 88 -5.57 19.45 -15.79
CA TRP A 88 -6.53 18.40 -15.46
C TRP A 88 -5.84 17.08 -15.16
N ALA A 89 -4.81 16.67 -15.92
CA ALA A 89 -4.03 15.46 -15.66
C ALA A 89 -3.36 15.51 -14.27
N VAL A 90 -2.79 16.66 -13.89
CA VAL A 90 -2.20 16.86 -12.55
C VAL A 90 -3.26 16.71 -11.45
N LEU A 91 -4.44 17.31 -11.61
CA LEU A 91 -5.53 17.21 -10.64
C LEU A 91 -6.05 15.76 -10.52
N LEU A 92 -6.22 15.06 -11.64
CA LEU A 92 -6.58 13.65 -11.65
C LEU A 92 -5.55 12.79 -10.91
N PHE A 93 -4.25 13.03 -11.17
CA PHE A 93 -3.17 12.32 -10.48
C PHE A 93 -3.22 12.55 -8.96
N ILE A 94 -3.37 13.79 -8.51
CA ILE A 94 -3.47 14.09 -7.07
C ILE A 94 -4.68 13.40 -6.45
N GLY A 95 -5.82 13.43 -7.14
CA GLY A 95 -7.05 12.79 -6.68
C GLY A 95 -6.93 11.27 -6.52
N GLU A 96 -6.27 10.58 -7.47
CA GLU A 96 -6.00 9.13 -7.38
C GLU A 96 -4.97 8.83 -6.31
N ASN A 97 -3.82 9.52 -6.31
CA ASN A 97 -2.71 9.25 -5.39
C ASN A 97 -3.08 9.46 -3.91
N THR A 98 -3.94 10.43 -3.63
CA THR A 98 -4.41 10.69 -2.25
C THR A 98 -5.66 9.88 -1.88
N THR A 99 -6.31 9.22 -2.83
CA THR A 99 -7.61 8.55 -2.69
C THR A 99 -8.75 9.47 -2.18
N LEU A 100 -8.49 10.77 -2.11
CA LEU A 100 -9.51 11.74 -1.67
C LEU A 100 -10.62 11.90 -2.70
N SER A 101 -10.24 11.92 -3.99
CA SER A 101 -11.16 12.04 -5.12
C SER A 101 -10.69 11.22 -6.33
N PRO A 102 -10.73 9.87 -6.26
CA PRO A 102 -10.24 8.99 -7.32
C PRO A 102 -11.23 8.96 -8.50
N LEU A 103 -11.23 10.03 -9.30
CA LEU A 103 -12.21 10.22 -10.39
C LEU A 103 -12.01 9.21 -11.52
N VAL A 104 -10.77 8.93 -11.90
CA VAL A 104 -10.48 7.98 -12.99
C VAL A 104 -10.83 6.56 -12.57
N SER A 105 -10.47 6.17 -11.36
CA SER A 105 -10.89 4.87 -10.84
C SER A 105 -12.41 4.69 -10.84
N ARG A 106 -13.20 5.76 -10.69
CA ARG A 106 -14.67 5.65 -10.70
C ARG A 106 -15.26 5.22 -12.04
N ILE A 107 -14.61 5.53 -13.15
CA ILE A 107 -15.09 5.18 -14.50
C ILE A 107 -14.56 3.85 -15.01
N ILE A 108 -13.56 3.26 -14.36
CA ILE A 108 -13.03 1.93 -14.70
C ILE A 108 -13.98 0.83 -14.19
N PRO A 109 -14.10 -0.30 -14.90
CA PRO A 109 -14.94 -1.42 -14.47
C PRO A 109 -14.66 -1.87 -13.04
N LYS A 110 -15.73 -2.06 -12.27
CA LYS A 110 -15.64 -2.35 -10.84
C LYS A 110 -15.72 -3.84 -10.54
N LYS A 111 -14.92 -4.24 -9.56
CA LYS A 111 -15.05 -5.51 -8.82
C LYS A 111 -15.63 -5.24 -7.44
N THR A 112 -16.02 -6.27 -6.75
CA THR A 112 -16.40 -6.20 -5.33
C THR A 112 -15.28 -6.81 -4.52
N SER A 113 -14.70 -6.03 -3.63
CA SER A 113 -13.76 -6.48 -2.62
C SER A 113 -14.35 -6.32 -1.22
N HIS A 114 -13.66 -6.79 -0.20
CA HIS A 114 -14.14 -6.78 1.17
C HIS A 114 -13.00 -6.43 2.14
N ASN A 115 -13.37 -5.79 3.25
CA ASN A 115 -12.54 -5.74 4.45
C ASN A 115 -13.11 -6.74 5.46
N LEU A 116 -12.25 -7.42 6.19
CA LEU A 116 -12.62 -8.15 7.39
C LEU A 116 -12.29 -7.27 8.60
N ILE A 117 -13.31 -6.93 9.38
CA ILE A 117 -13.17 -6.19 10.63
C ILE A 117 -13.47 -7.16 11.77
N ALA A 118 -12.51 -7.38 12.66
CA ALA A 118 -12.64 -8.25 13.80
C ALA A 118 -12.48 -7.45 15.10
N LYS A 119 -13.45 -7.54 15.99
CA LYS A 119 -13.55 -6.76 17.23
C LYS A 119 -13.53 -7.70 18.43
N LEU A 120 -12.65 -7.46 19.38
CA LEU A 120 -12.59 -8.25 20.62
C LEU A 120 -13.59 -7.76 21.65
N THR A 121 -13.82 -6.44 21.71
CA THR A 121 -14.80 -5.80 22.59
C THR A 121 -15.74 -4.89 21.79
N GLU A 122 -16.90 -4.60 22.36
CA GLU A 122 -17.80 -3.60 21.79
C GLU A 122 -17.23 -2.18 21.94
N GLY A 123 -17.62 -1.28 21.03
CA GLY A 123 -17.24 0.14 21.07
C GLY A 123 -16.02 0.49 20.25
N LYS A 124 -15.46 1.66 20.56
CA LYS A 124 -14.35 2.25 19.79
C LYS A 124 -13.04 1.55 20.12
N PRO A 125 -12.21 1.25 19.12
CA PRO A 125 -10.91 0.66 19.38
C PRO A 125 -9.93 1.69 19.94
N LYS A 126 -9.04 1.25 20.81
CA LYS A 126 -7.82 1.96 21.17
C LYS A 126 -6.70 1.68 20.17
N ILE A 127 -6.70 0.48 19.61
CA ILE A 127 -5.68 -0.01 18.68
C ILE A 127 -6.36 -0.65 17.47
N VAL A 128 -5.84 -0.36 16.28
CA VAL A 128 -6.14 -1.05 15.03
C VAL A 128 -4.88 -1.72 14.54
N ILE A 129 -4.90 -3.05 14.41
CA ILE A 129 -3.86 -3.83 13.75
C ILE A 129 -4.36 -4.10 12.34
N SER A 130 -3.59 -3.74 11.30
CA SER A 130 -4.00 -3.93 9.91
C SER A 130 -2.95 -4.64 9.07
N ALA A 131 -3.43 -5.45 8.10
CA ALA A 131 -2.66 -6.04 7.02
C ALA A 131 -3.61 -6.28 5.84
N HIS A 132 -3.10 -6.31 4.59
CA HIS A 132 -3.94 -6.57 3.42
C HIS A 132 -3.89 -8.03 2.98
N ALA A 133 -5.02 -8.53 2.44
CA ALA A 133 -5.18 -9.92 2.01
C ALA A 133 -4.90 -10.14 0.53
N ASP A 134 -5.11 -9.13 -0.31
CA ASP A 134 -4.87 -9.21 -1.74
C ASP A 134 -3.39 -9.28 -2.07
N SER A 135 -3.06 -9.70 -3.28
CA SER A 135 -1.70 -9.80 -3.78
C SER A 135 -1.53 -9.09 -5.12
N ALA A 136 -0.32 -8.59 -5.37
CA ALA A 136 0.03 -7.78 -6.50
C ALA A 136 -0.02 -8.48 -7.85
N LYS A 137 -0.03 -7.67 -8.90
CA LYS A 137 0.30 -8.07 -10.26
C LYS A 137 1.74 -7.68 -10.56
N SER A 138 2.53 -8.59 -11.14
CA SER A 138 3.90 -8.30 -11.59
C SER A 138 3.93 -7.36 -12.79
N GLY A 139 5.09 -6.82 -13.10
CA GLY A 139 5.33 -5.98 -14.26
C GLY A 139 6.79 -5.55 -14.34
N LEU A 140 7.25 -5.09 -15.52
CA LEU A 140 8.63 -4.69 -15.73
C LEU A 140 9.13 -3.64 -14.73
N MET A 141 8.25 -2.73 -14.31
CA MET A 141 8.58 -1.67 -13.33
C MET A 141 9.02 -2.24 -11.97
N PHE A 142 8.58 -3.46 -11.61
CA PHE A 142 8.93 -4.17 -10.37
C PHE A 142 10.07 -5.18 -10.55
N HIS A 143 10.68 -5.25 -11.74
CA HIS A 143 11.82 -6.13 -11.94
C HIS A 143 12.92 -5.86 -10.88
N PRO A 144 13.51 -6.88 -10.21
CA PRO A 144 14.42 -6.69 -9.07
C PRO A 144 15.59 -5.75 -9.32
N ARG A 145 16.07 -5.63 -10.59
CA ARG A 145 17.12 -4.68 -10.97
C ARG A 145 16.62 -3.22 -11.00
N LEU A 146 15.34 -2.99 -11.20
CA LEU A 146 14.71 -1.66 -11.33
C LEU A 146 14.04 -1.20 -10.04
N ALA A 147 13.51 -2.12 -9.24
CA ALA A 147 12.70 -1.84 -8.05
C ALA A 147 13.38 -0.87 -7.07
N LYS A 148 14.69 -0.96 -6.88
CA LYS A 148 15.45 -0.02 -6.03
C LYS A 148 15.38 1.44 -6.49
N ASN A 149 15.11 1.68 -7.78
CA ASN A 149 14.98 3.00 -8.38
C ASN A 149 13.51 3.40 -8.61
N PHE A 150 12.54 2.59 -8.15
CA PHE A 150 11.11 2.80 -8.40
C PHE A 150 10.68 4.23 -8.02
N ARG A 151 11.06 4.69 -6.83
CA ARG A 151 10.73 6.05 -6.38
C ARG A 151 11.34 7.13 -7.29
N LEU A 152 12.56 6.94 -7.78
CA LEU A 152 13.19 7.90 -8.70
C LEU A 152 12.40 7.96 -10.01
N GLY A 153 12.04 6.80 -10.57
CA GLY A 153 11.17 6.72 -11.75
C GLY A 153 9.83 7.45 -11.53
N PHE A 154 9.16 7.16 -10.42
CA PHE A 154 7.92 7.84 -10.04
C PHE A 154 8.09 9.38 -9.97
N LEU A 155 9.16 9.89 -9.34
CA LEU A 155 9.40 11.32 -9.24
C LEU A 155 9.68 11.95 -10.61
N ILE A 156 10.44 11.28 -11.48
CA ILE A 156 10.68 11.73 -12.86
C ILE A 156 9.35 11.81 -13.61
N SER A 157 8.50 10.78 -13.54
CA SER A 157 7.18 10.76 -14.18
C SER A 157 6.27 11.86 -13.63
N PHE A 158 6.20 12.03 -12.31
CA PHE A 158 5.40 13.08 -11.69
C PHE A 158 5.82 14.47 -12.14
N TRP A 159 7.12 14.78 -12.11
CA TRP A 159 7.61 16.09 -12.54
C TRP A 159 7.47 16.28 -14.06
N SER A 160 7.53 15.22 -14.85
CA SER A 160 7.20 15.26 -16.28
C SER A 160 5.72 15.59 -16.50
N LEU A 161 4.82 14.99 -15.71
CA LEU A 161 3.38 15.32 -15.72
C LEU A 161 3.14 16.80 -15.42
N VAL A 162 3.84 17.36 -14.42
CA VAL A 162 3.72 18.76 -14.02
C VAL A 162 4.37 19.72 -15.05
N ALA A 163 5.43 19.29 -15.71
CA ALA A 163 6.13 20.11 -16.72
C ALA A 163 5.26 20.43 -17.94
N ILE A 164 4.39 19.51 -18.37
CA ILE A 164 3.50 19.71 -19.54
C ILE A 164 2.67 21.02 -19.41
N PRO A 165 1.80 21.20 -18.39
CA PRO A 165 1.04 22.43 -18.28
C PRO A 165 1.91 23.67 -18.03
N ILE A 166 3.05 23.54 -17.35
CA ILE A 166 3.97 24.68 -17.13
C ILE A 166 4.53 25.16 -18.46
N ILE A 167 5.02 24.25 -19.31
CA ILE A 167 5.56 24.61 -20.64
C ILE A 167 4.46 25.23 -21.50
N ALA A 168 3.25 24.62 -21.52
CA ALA A 168 2.12 25.17 -22.26
C ALA A 168 1.73 26.60 -21.80
N ILE A 169 1.76 26.86 -20.47
CA ILE A 169 1.53 28.21 -19.92
C ILE A 169 2.60 29.20 -20.39
N ILE A 170 3.88 28.80 -20.38
CA ILE A 170 4.97 29.65 -20.86
C ILE A 170 4.79 29.99 -22.35
N ILE A 171 4.43 28.99 -23.17
CA ILE A 171 4.13 29.22 -24.62
C ILE A 171 2.95 30.21 -24.77
N LEU A 172 1.91 30.08 -23.94
CA LEU A 172 0.72 30.93 -24.00
C LEU A 172 1.05 32.42 -23.70
N VAL A 173 1.89 32.66 -22.66
CA VAL A 173 2.24 34.00 -22.25
C VAL A 173 3.43 34.60 -23.02
N ALA A 174 4.27 33.79 -23.64
CA ALA A 174 5.45 34.17 -24.42
C ALA A 174 5.50 33.41 -25.76
N PRO A 175 4.61 33.69 -26.73
CA PRO A 175 4.51 32.96 -27.98
C PRO A 175 5.81 32.91 -28.83
N ALA A 176 6.69 33.90 -28.66
CA ALA A 176 7.99 33.90 -29.32
C ALA A 176 8.88 32.71 -28.93
N LEU A 177 8.65 32.11 -27.75
CA LEU A 177 9.37 30.94 -27.28
C LEU A 177 8.73 29.61 -27.69
N LYS A 178 7.62 29.65 -28.46
CA LYS A 178 6.86 28.43 -28.80
C LYS A 178 7.74 27.36 -29.43
N SER A 179 8.51 27.70 -30.48
CA SER A 179 9.30 26.70 -31.21
C SER A 179 10.30 25.96 -30.32
N PRO A 180 11.22 26.60 -29.57
CA PRO A 180 12.15 25.86 -28.70
C PRO A 180 11.45 25.11 -27.58
N LEU A 181 10.38 25.65 -27.01
CA LEU A 181 9.65 24.99 -25.90
C LEU A 181 8.91 23.73 -26.32
N LEU A 182 8.37 23.66 -27.55
CA LEU A 182 7.78 22.45 -28.09
C LEU A 182 8.79 21.28 -28.17
N TYR A 183 10.05 21.59 -28.54
CA TYR A 183 11.10 20.55 -28.55
C TYR A 183 11.51 20.13 -27.12
N ILE A 184 11.54 21.07 -26.17
CA ILE A 184 11.80 20.75 -24.75
C ILE A 184 10.67 19.90 -24.18
N GLU A 185 9.42 20.15 -24.55
CA GLU A 185 8.24 19.40 -24.10
C GLU A 185 8.24 17.94 -24.54
N LEU A 186 8.96 17.60 -25.64
CA LEU A 186 9.13 16.22 -26.06
C LEU A 186 9.80 15.35 -24.98
N VAL A 187 10.69 15.90 -24.15
CA VAL A 187 11.37 15.14 -23.11
C VAL A 187 10.38 14.61 -22.06
N PRO A 188 9.59 15.46 -21.36
CA PRO A 188 8.59 14.95 -20.44
C PRO A 188 7.53 14.08 -21.13
N ALA A 189 7.14 14.38 -22.37
CA ALA A 189 6.18 13.58 -23.12
C ALA A 189 6.71 12.16 -23.39
N LEU A 190 8.00 11.98 -23.72
CA LEU A 190 8.64 10.68 -23.91
C LEU A 190 8.75 9.90 -22.59
N VAL A 191 9.06 10.58 -21.49
CA VAL A 191 9.04 9.95 -20.14
C VAL A 191 7.65 9.41 -19.84
N LEU A 192 6.61 10.20 -20.06
CA LEU A 192 5.22 9.78 -19.83
C LEU A 192 4.81 8.64 -20.78
N ALA A 193 5.26 8.66 -22.05
CA ALA A 193 5.02 7.56 -22.98
C ALA A 193 5.66 6.25 -22.52
N TYR A 194 6.87 6.32 -21.96
CA TYR A 194 7.52 5.14 -21.34
C TYR A 194 6.75 4.64 -20.11
N GLU A 195 6.27 5.54 -19.26
CA GLU A 195 5.41 5.16 -18.13
C GLU A 195 4.11 4.49 -18.60
N ALA A 196 3.44 5.07 -19.61
CA ALA A 196 2.25 4.47 -20.21
C ALA A 196 2.54 3.05 -20.75
N PHE A 197 3.69 2.86 -21.38
CA PHE A 197 4.13 1.54 -21.83
C PHE A 197 4.28 0.56 -20.65
N GLN A 198 4.94 0.97 -19.56
CA GLN A 198 5.12 0.09 -18.39
C GLN A 198 3.79 -0.27 -17.71
N LEU A 199 2.86 0.69 -17.61
CA LEU A 199 1.52 0.46 -17.05
C LEU A 199 0.70 -0.48 -17.92
N ALA A 200 0.74 -0.32 -19.23
CA ALA A 200 0.08 -1.21 -20.19
C ALA A 200 0.73 -2.61 -20.20
N GLU A 201 2.06 -2.70 -20.20
CA GLU A 201 2.79 -3.97 -20.11
C GLU A 201 2.37 -4.76 -18.89
N ARG A 202 2.33 -4.11 -17.71
CA ARG A 202 1.88 -4.74 -16.46
C ARG A 202 0.47 -5.31 -16.59
N GLU A 203 -0.45 -4.60 -17.21
CA GLU A 203 -1.82 -5.08 -17.37
C GLU A 203 -1.98 -6.20 -18.39
N LEU A 204 -1.23 -6.16 -19.48
CA LEU A 204 -1.36 -7.12 -20.58
C LEU A 204 -0.52 -8.40 -20.35
N ASN A 205 0.69 -8.26 -19.79
CA ASN A 205 1.67 -9.35 -19.67
C ASN A 205 1.98 -9.74 -18.22
N GLY A 206 1.69 -8.89 -17.24
CA GLY A 206 1.95 -9.17 -15.83
C GLY A 206 1.14 -10.36 -15.33
N THR A 207 1.74 -11.17 -14.44
CA THR A 207 1.09 -12.28 -13.75
C THR A 207 0.79 -11.91 -12.30
N TRP A 208 -0.26 -12.48 -11.73
CA TRP A 208 -0.56 -12.30 -10.31
C TRP A 208 0.42 -13.13 -9.48
N VAL A 209 1.02 -12.50 -8.47
CA VAL A 209 2.01 -13.16 -7.60
C VAL A 209 1.34 -13.85 -6.42
N CYS A 210 2.03 -14.84 -5.83
CA CYS A 210 1.49 -15.55 -4.66
C CYS A 210 1.39 -14.66 -3.42
N GLY A 211 2.21 -13.62 -3.31
CA GLY A 211 2.16 -12.66 -2.22
C GLY A 211 2.45 -13.28 -0.87
N ALA A 212 3.55 -14.04 -0.75
CA ALA A 212 3.95 -14.67 0.50
C ALA A 212 4.55 -13.65 1.47
N ASN A 213 5.46 -12.81 0.98
CA ASN A 213 5.96 -11.65 1.71
C ASN A 213 4.94 -10.51 1.66
N ASP A 214 4.35 -10.26 0.50
CA ASP A 214 3.42 -9.17 0.19
C ASP A 214 1.99 -9.70 -0.11
N ASN A 215 1.09 -9.90 0.87
CA ASN A 215 1.28 -9.63 2.30
C ASN A 215 0.72 -10.77 3.19
N ALA A 216 0.88 -12.04 2.77
CA ALA A 216 0.52 -13.17 3.64
C ALA A 216 1.33 -13.15 4.94
N SER A 217 2.58 -12.61 4.91
CA SER A 217 3.41 -12.44 6.09
C SER A 217 2.78 -11.49 7.11
N GLY A 218 2.30 -10.33 6.67
CA GLY A 218 1.63 -9.35 7.54
C GLY A 218 0.29 -9.87 8.08
N VAL A 219 -0.51 -10.54 7.24
CA VAL A 219 -1.76 -11.19 7.68
C VAL A 219 -1.47 -12.23 8.75
N SER A 220 -0.44 -13.05 8.57
CA SER A 220 -0.02 -14.05 9.56
C SER A 220 0.32 -13.42 10.93
N VAL A 221 1.09 -12.31 10.92
CA VAL A 221 1.39 -11.55 12.14
C VAL A 221 0.13 -10.99 12.78
N ALA A 222 -0.80 -10.43 11.99
CA ALA A 222 -2.04 -9.87 12.52
C ALA A 222 -2.91 -10.95 13.19
N LEU A 223 -3.02 -12.15 12.60
CA LEU A 223 -3.76 -13.28 13.16
C LEU A 223 -3.14 -13.78 14.47
N GLU A 224 -1.82 -13.95 14.51
CA GLU A 224 -1.13 -14.43 15.70
C GLU A 224 -1.10 -13.39 16.83
N ALA A 225 -0.95 -12.11 16.51
CA ALA A 225 -1.10 -11.03 17.47
C ALA A 225 -2.52 -11.00 18.05
N ALA A 226 -3.55 -11.16 17.20
CA ALA A 226 -4.93 -11.27 17.66
C ALA A 226 -5.14 -12.43 18.63
N ARG A 227 -4.59 -13.61 18.31
CA ARG A 227 -4.67 -14.80 19.18
C ARG A 227 -4.06 -14.55 20.56
N LYS A 228 -2.90 -13.86 20.60
CA LYS A 228 -2.23 -13.51 21.87
C LYS A 228 -2.99 -12.47 22.69
N LEU A 229 -3.66 -11.54 22.00
CA LEU A 229 -4.45 -10.47 22.65
C LEU A 229 -5.86 -10.93 23.05
N ALA A 230 -6.32 -12.09 22.63
CA ALA A 230 -7.68 -12.57 22.88
C ALA A 230 -8.04 -12.63 24.36
N SER A 231 -7.09 -13.02 25.23
CA SER A 231 -7.31 -13.07 26.68
C SER A 231 -7.32 -11.71 27.38
N ALA A 232 -6.83 -10.65 26.70
CA ALA A 232 -6.75 -9.32 27.31
C ALA A 232 -8.10 -8.61 27.37
N ASN A 233 -9.13 -9.08 26.66
CA ASN A 233 -10.46 -8.45 26.54
C ASN A 233 -10.36 -6.93 26.31
N ALA A 234 -9.50 -6.53 25.37
CA ALA A 234 -9.09 -5.16 25.16
C ALA A 234 -9.76 -4.53 23.92
N PRO A 235 -9.89 -3.19 23.85
CA PRO A 235 -10.48 -2.50 22.71
C PRO A 235 -9.53 -2.46 21.52
N VAL A 236 -9.33 -3.64 20.91
CA VAL A 236 -8.49 -3.86 19.72
C VAL A 236 -9.37 -4.29 18.55
N TRP A 237 -9.20 -3.62 17.42
CA TRP A 237 -9.71 -4.10 16.15
C TRP A 237 -8.57 -4.71 15.34
N VAL A 238 -8.82 -5.87 14.76
CA VAL A 238 -7.94 -6.46 13.74
C VAL A 238 -8.65 -6.34 12.41
N VAL A 239 -7.99 -5.68 11.47
CA VAL A 239 -8.55 -5.36 10.16
C VAL A 239 -7.69 -6.00 9.08
N ILE A 240 -8.29 -6.93 8.34
CA ILE A 240 -7.67 -7.46 7.13
C ILE A 240 -8.34 -6.79 5.94
N THR A 241 -7.59 -5.92 5.28
CA THR A 241 -8.09 -5.13 4.16
C THR A 241 -8.01 -5.90 2.86
N GLY A 242 -8.92 -5.63 1.94
CA GLY A 242 -8.78 -6.00 0.55
C GLY A 242 -8.49 -4.77 -0.31
N ALA A 243 -8.11 -5.00 -1.55
CA ALA A 243 -7.89 -3.95 -2.55
C ALA A 243 -6.85 -2.88 -2.13
N GLU A 244 -5.82 -3.29 -1.41
CA GLU A 244 -4.66 -2.46 -1.14
C GLU A 244 -3.89 -2.22 -2.44
N GLU A 245 -3.58 -3.29 -3.16
CA GLU A 245 -2.83 -3.36 -4.42
C GLU A 245 -3.52 -2.67 -5.60
N ALA A 246 -4.80 -2.39 -5.46
CA ALA A 246 -5.57 -1.64 -6.44
C ALA A 246 -5.52 -0.12 -6.22
N GLY A 247 -4.98 0.34 -5.09
CA GLY A 247 -4.86 1.74 -4.70
C GLY A 247 -5.45 2.06 -3.33
N LEU A 248 -5.19 1.22 -2.32
CA LEU A 248 -5.55 1.42 -0.89
C LEU A 248 -7.07 1.57 -0.66
N PHE A 249 -7.89 0.98 -1.54
CA PHE A 249 -9.35 1.21 -1.50
C PHE A 249 -10.00 0.62 -0.25
N GLY A 250 -9.49 -0.52 0.26
CA GLY A 250 -10.00 -1.15 1.47
C GLY A 250 -9.84 -0.25 2.69
N MET A 251 -8.63 0.21 2.96
CA MET A 251 -8.35 1.11 4.08
C MET A 251 -9.10 2.43 3.91
N ASN A 252 -9.17 2.98 2.70
CA ASN A 252 -9.94 4.20 2.44
C ASN A 252 -11.43 4.01 2.75
N HIS A 253 -12.01 2.86 2.36
CA HIS A 253 -13.40 2.53 2.69
C HIS A 253 -13.62 2.38 4.19
N LEU A 254 -12.72 1.66 4.88
CA LEU A 254 -12.75 1.50 6.34
C LEU A 254 -12.77 2.86 7.05
N ILE A 255 -11.80 3.72 6.75
CA ILE A 255 -11.69 5.03 7.41
C ILE A 255 -12.91 5.91 7.13
N ARG A 256 -13.41 5.93 5.89
CA ARG A 256 -14.61 6.73 5.55
C ARG A 256 -15.86 6.26 6.28
N THR A 257 -16.01 4.96 6.50
CA THR A 257 -17.19 4.37 7.12
C THR A 257 -17.13 4.48 8.65
N HIS A 258 -15.95 4.33 9.24
CA HIS A 258 -15.76 4.22 10.68
C HIS A 258 -14.95 5.38 11.29
N LEU A 259 -14.82 6.53 10.59
CA LEU A 259 -13.95 7.64 11.04
C LEU A 259 -14.25 8.07 12.49
N VAL A 260 -15.52 8.14 12.88
CA VAL A 260 -15.93 8.57 14.23
C VAL A 260 -15.44 7.60 15.32
N ASP A 261 -15.36 6.32 14.99
CA ASP A 261 -14.86 5.29 15.93
C ASP A 261 -13.35 5.25 15.97
N LEU A 262 -12.70 5.55 14.83
CA LEU A 262 -11.27 5.38 14.60
C LEU A 262 -10.43 6.62 14.90
N ILE A 263 -11.05 7.79 15.13
CA ILE A 263 -10.34 9.07 15.24
C ILE A 263 -9.31 9.12 16.39
N SER A 264 -9.50 8.32 17.43
CA SER A 264 -8.58 8.24 18.58
C SER A 264 -7.75 6.96 18.61
N ALA A 265 -7.86 6.12 17.59
CA ALA A 265 -7.19 4.83 17.56
C ALA A 265 -5.72 4.97 17.10
N TYR A 266 -4.86 4.12 17.65
CA TYR A 266 -3.50 3.92 17.18
C TYR A 266 -3.47 2.86 16.09
N PHE A 267 -2.94 3.18 14.90
CA PHE A 267 -2.84 2.26 13.78
C PHE A 267 -1.45 1.62 13.72
N ILE A 268 -1.41 0.31 13.77
CA ILE A 268 -0.21 -0.51 13.55
C ILE A 268 -0.46 -1.31 12.27
N ASN A 269 0.07 -0.83 11.15
CA ASN A 269 0.02 -1.51 9.88
C ASN A 269 1.17 -2.49 9.77
N ILE A 270 0.93 -3.68 9.19
CA ILE A 270 1.93 -4.74 9.04
C ILE A 270 1.97 -5.11 7.56
N ASP A 271 3.13 -4.88 6.96
CA ASP A 271 3.27 -5.01 5.53
C ASP A 271 4.67 -5.50 5.14
N ASN A 272 4.75 -6.54 4.29
CA ASN A 272 6.03 -7.05 3.78
C ASN A 272 7.05 -7.42 4.89
N VAL A 273 6.64 -8.12 5.95
CA VAL A 273 7.51 -8.42 7.10
C VAL A 273 8.24 -9.76 6.99
N GLY A 274 8.03 -10.52 5.92
CA GLY A 274 8.53 -11.89 5.79
C GLY A 274 9.98 -11.99 5.32
N LYS A 275 10.62 -10.92 4.78
CA LYS A 275 12.00 -11.00 4.29
C LYS A 275 12.69 -9.64 4.27
N GLY A 276 13.95 -9.61 4.71
CA GLY A 276 14.79 -8.42 4.74
C GLY A 276 15.04 -7.89 6.15
N GLN A 277 15.58 -6.67 6.25
CA GLN A 277 15.81 -5.98 7.53
C GLN A 277 14.47 -5.49 8.08
N LEU A 278 14.02 -6.03 9.19
CA LEU A 278 12.80 -5.58 9.85
C LEU A 278 12.95 -4.14 10.36
N CYS A 279 11.93 -3.33 10.07
CA CYS A 279 11.92 -1.90 10.37
C CYS A 279 10.55 -1.47 10.92
N TYR A 280 10.57 -0.36 11.67
CA TYR A 280 9.39 0.45 11.93
C TYR A 280 9.54 1.80 11.22
N THR A 281 8.46 2.27 10.61
CA THR A 281 8.51 3.49 9.81
C THR A 281 8.52 4.75 10.69
N THR A 282 9.34 5.73 10.29
CA THR A 282 9.38 7.07 10.91
C THR A 282 8.76 8.12 9.99
N LYS A 283 8.67 7.81 8.68
CA LYS A 283 8.12 8.68 7.66
C LYS A 283 7.68 7.86 6.45
N GLU A 284 6.53 8.17 5.88
CA GLU A 284 5.98 7.48 4.73
C GLU A 284 5.49 8.44 3.64
N GLY A 285 5.31 7.92 2.42
CA GLY A 285 4.76 8.64 1.28
C GLY A 285 5.76 8.92 0.17
N MET A 286 5.34 8.65 -1.06
CA MET A 286 6.19 8.70 -2.27
C MET A 286 6.62 10.12 -2.63
N LEU A 287 5.67 11.02 -2.76
CA LEU A 287 5.92 12.41 -3.19
C LEU A 287 6.30 13.28 -2.00
N PHE A 288 5.39 13.43 -1.05
CA PHE A 288 5.61 14.16 0.20
C PHE A 288 5.68 13.17 1.35
N GLY A 289 6.77 13.19 2.11
CA GLY A 289 6.87 12.31 3.28
C GLY A 289 6.14 12.92 4.48
N ILE A 290 5.19 12.17 5.04
CA ILE A 290 4.51 12.50 6.30
C ILE A 290 5.18 11.71 7.42
N ARG A 291 5.44 12.38 8.55
CA ARG A 291 6.03 11.73 9.73
C ARG A 291 4.99 10.83 10.38
N CYS A 292 5.40 9.60 10.69
CA CYS A 292 4.61 8.68 11.51
C CYS A 292 4.44 9.23 12.93
N SER A 293 3.51 8.69 13.69
CA SER A 293 3.27 9.10 15.07
C SER A 293 4.53 8.98 15.92
N GLN A 294 5.00 10.08 16.50
CA GLN A 294 6.17 10.10 17.37
C GLN A 294 5.98 9.20 18.60
N GLN A 295 4.77 9.11 19.10
CA GLN A 295 4.44 8.23 20.20
C GLN A 295 4.61 6.76 19.82
N LEU A 296 4.12 6.35 18.63
CA LEU A 296 4.25 4.98 18.14
C LEU A 296 5.68 4.65 17.73
N THR A 297 6.43 5.58 17.14
CA THR A 297 7.83 5.33 16.78
C THR A 297 8.72 5.14 18.03
N ARG A 298 8.54 5.97 19.07
CA ARG A 298 9.23 5.78 20.35
C ARG A 298 8.81 4.48 21.04
N LEU A 299 7.54 4.13 20.95
CA LEU A 299 7.03 2.88 21.50
C LEU A 299 7.66 1.68 20.78
N ALA A 300 7.65 1.66 19.45
CA ALA A 300 8.27 0.60 18.66
C ALA A 300 9.76 0.46 18.97
N GLU A 301 10.49 1.57 19.08
CA GLU A 301 11.91 1.58 19.48
C GLU A 301 12.11 0.94 20.86
N ASN A 302 11.30 1.33 21.85
CA ASN A 302 11.44 0.80 23.21
C ASN A 302 11.08 -0.70 23.28
N CYS A 303 10.01 -1.11 22.61
CA CYS A 303 9.61 -2.50 22.52
C CYS A 303 10.67 -3.34 21.79
N ALA A 304 11.21 -2.82 20.68
CA ALA A 304 12.29 -3.49 19.94
C ALA A 304 13.52 -3.73 20.82
N LYS A 305 13.94 -2.76 21.65
CA LYS A 305 15.07 -2.90 22.58
C LYS A 305 14.88 -4.00 23.63
N SER A 306 13.64 -4.36 23.96
CA SER A 306 13.33 -5.44 24.91
C SER A 306 13.32 -6.84 24.26
N LEU A 307 13.39 -6.93 22.93
CA LEU A 307 13.45 -8.21 22.24
C LEU A 307 14.87 -8.82 22.31
N PRO A 308 15.00 -10.16 22.37
CA PRO A 308 16.32 -10.81 22.39
C PRO A 308 17.22 -10.41 21.22
N ASN A 309 16.63 -10.20 20.04
CA ASN A 309 17.31 -9.81 18.81
C ASN A 309 17.03 -8.34 18.45
N TYR A 310 17.05 -7.42 19.42
CA TYR A 310 16.65 -6.02 19.21
C TYR A 310 17.42 -5.31 18.08
N LYS A 311 18.67 -5.74 17.77
CA LYS A 311 19.44 -5.20 16.64
C LYS A 311 18.87 -5.53 15.28
N SER A 312 17.94 -6.49 15.20
CA SER A 312 17.25 -6.87 13.97
C SER A 312 16.12 -5.92 13.60
N VAL A 313 15.69 -4.99 14.48
CA VAL A 313 14.62 -4.03 14.21
C VAL A 313 15.17 -2.62 14.18
N LYS A 314 14.98 -1.89 13.06
CA LYS A 314 15.55 -0.54 12.85
C LYS A 314 14.48 0.48 12.47
N PRO A 315 14.72 1.78 12.74
CA PRO A 315 13.89 2.83 12.12
C PRO A 315 14.17 2.93 10.62
N CYS A 316 13.13 3.23 9.82
CA CYS A 316 13.30 3.52 8.41
C CYS A 316 12.34 4.62 7.92
N GLU A 317 12.63 5.20 6.76
CA GLU A 317 11.65 5.95 5.96
C GLU A 317 11.17 5.02 4.84
N PHE A 318 9.87 4.79 4.74
CA PHE A 318 9.29 4.05 3.63
C PHE A 318 8.67 5.03 2.63
N ARG A 319 9.34 5.20 1.49
CA ARG A 319 9.00 6.20 0.49
C ARG A 319 8.94 5.65 -0.94
N VAL A 320 8.96 4.34 -1.05
CA VAL A 320 8.99 3.67 -2.37
C VAL A 320 7.60 3.62 -2.97
N MET A 321 6.63 3.21 -2.18
CA MET A 321 5.21 3.17 -2.53
C MET A 321 4.36 3.50 -1.30
N SER A 322 3.10 3.85 -1.48
CA SER A 322 2.16 3.98 -0.38
C SER A 322 1.59 2.61 -0.04
N ASN A 323 1.36 2.35 1.23
CA ASN A 323 0.66 1.20 1.77
C ASN A 323 -0.58 1.64 2.55
N ASP A 324 -1.31 0.74 3.18
CA ASP A 324 -2.54 1.04 3.91
C ASP A 324 -2.41 2.11 4.99
N SER A 325 -1.22 2.26 5.61
CA SER A 325 -0.96 3.31 6.60
C SER A 325 -1.07 4.73 6.03
N TRP A 326 -0.88 4.89 4.70
CA TRP A 326 -0.98 6.19 4.05
C TRP A 326 -2.35 6.85 4.28
N ILE A 327 -3.40 6.05 4.28
CA ILE A 327 -4.77 6.55 4.41
C ILE A 327 -5.06 7.18 5.78
N PRO A 328 -4.77 6.54 6.93
CA PRO A 328 -4.88 7.19 8.23
C PRO A 328 -3.85 8.30 8.43
N LEU A 329 -2.62 8.19 7.90
CA LEU A 329 -1.58 9.23 8.03
C LEU A 329 -2.01 10.56 7.41
N ILE A 330 -2.52 10.57 6.17
CA ILE A 330 -2.96 11.82 5.51
C ILE A 330 -4.19 12.44 6.18
N ARG A 331 -4.87 11.69 7.03
CA ARG A 331 -5.99 12.16 7.86
C ARG A 331 -5.58 12.54 9.28
N GLY A 332 -4.26 12.54 9.58
CA GLY A 332 -3.71 12.93 10.87
C GLY A 332 -3.92 11.91 11.98
N LEU A 333 -4.28 10.67 11.66
CA LEU A 333 -4.45 9.61 12.66
C LEU A 333 -3.08 9.04 13.06
N PRO A 334 -2.88 8.70 14.36
CA PRO A 334 -1.59 8.18 14.83
C PRO A 334 -1.31 6.80 14.23
N THR A 335 -0.33 6.73 13.34
CA THR A 335 -0.06 5.54 12.51
C THR A 335 1.44 5.22 12.44
N ILE A 336 1.75 3.93 12.34
CA ILE A 336 3.09 3.38 12.07
C ILE A 336 2.94 2.12 11.21
N THR A 337 3.93 1.84 10.37
CA THR A 337 4.05 0.55 9.67
C THR A 337 5.25 -0.24 10.19
N LEU A 338 5.07 -1.55 10.36
CA LEU A 338 6.14 -2.53 10.51
C LEU A 338 6.37 -3.16 9.14
N ILE A 339 7.61 -3.14 8.66
CA ILE A 339 7.98 -3.57 7.30
C ILE A 339 9.40 -4.13 7.30
N ALA A 340 9.71 -5.04 6.38
CA ALA A 340 11.08 -5.52 6.18
C ALA A 340 11.60 -5.10 4.80
N LEU A 341 12.81 -4.55 4.77
CA LEU A 341 13.39 -3.95 3.57
C LEU A 341 14.80 -4.49 3.30
N GLU A 342 15.14 -4.61 2.03
CA GLU A 342 16.50 -4.79 1.56
C GLU A 342 16.82 -3.69 0.54
N ASN A 343 17.90 -2.94 0.79
CA ASN A 343 18.25 -1.77 -0.05
C ASN A 343 17.10 -0.75 -0.21
N GLY A 344 16.25 -0.61 0.83
CA GLY A 344 15.15 0.34 0.87
C GLY A 344 13.87 -0.09 0.18
N VAL A 345 13.79 -1.32 -0.33
CA VAL A 345 12.60 -1.89 -0.98
C VAL A 345 12.24 -3.24 -0.36
N PRO A 346 10.96 -3.67 -0.38
CA PRO A 346 10.59 -5.02 0.02
C PRO A 346 11.26 -6.08 -0.87
N VAL A 347 11.62 -7.22 -0.29
CA VAL A 347 12.25 -8.32 -1.03
C VAL A 347 11.19 -9.06 -1.85
N ASN A 348 11.52 -9.39 -3.10
CA ASN A 348 10.63 -10.04 -4.07
C ASN A 348 9.36 -9.24 -4.43
N TRP A 349 9.38 -7.95 -4.17
CA TRP A 349 8.25 -7.05 -4.26
C TRP A 349 7.56 -7.07 -5.63
N HIS A 350 6.28 -7.45 -5.65
CA HIS A 350 5.44 -7.62 -6.83
C HIS A 350 6.09 -8.47 -7.93
N TRP A 351 6.91 -9.46 -7.52
CA TRP A 351 7.66 -10.29 -8.46
C TRP A 351 7.31 -11.78 -8.27
N PRO A 352 7.38 -12.62 -9.34
CA PRO A 352 7.01 -14.04 -9.25
C PRO A 352 7.79 -14.87 -8.22
N THR A 353 8.92 -14.35 -7.72
CA THR A 353 9.69 -14.97 -6.62
C THR A 353 9.14 -14.68 -5.23
N ASP A 354 8.01 -13.96 -5.12
CA ASP A 354 7.34 -13.78 -3.83
C ASP A 354 6.52 -15.03 -3.46
N THR A 355 7.25 -16.04 -3.01
CA THR A 355 6.75 -17.40 -2.68
C THR A 355 7.12 -17.77 -1.25
N VAL A 356 6.46 -18.81 -0.72
CA VAL A 356 6.61 -19.29 0.68
C VAL A 356 8.06 -19.63 1.01
N GLU A 357 8.80 -20.21 0.07
CA GLU A 357 10.20 -20.62 0.24
C GLU A 357 11.13 -19.44 0.49
N ASN A 358 10.73 -18.26 0.09
CA ASN A 358 11.51 -17.03 0.22
C ASN A 358 11.15 -16.20 1.46
N VAL A 359 10.27 -16.71 2.33
CA VAL A 359 9.88 -16.05 3.58
C VAL A 359 10.74 -16.53 4.75
N ASP A 360 11.15 -15.61 5.59
CA ASP A 360 11.92 -15.85 6.81
C ASP A 360 10.97 -15.90 8.03
N VAL A 361 10.87 -17.08 8.62
CA VAL A 361 10.00 -17.32 9.79
C VAL A 361 10.45 -16.49 11.00
N GLU A 362 11.76 -16.26 11.19
CA GLU A 362 12.27 -15.48 12.31
C GLU A 362 11.81 -14.03 12.26
N ASN A 363 11.74 -13.44 11.07
CA ASN A 363 11.20 -12.09 10.88
C ASN A 363 9.73 -12.02 11.31
N ILE A 364 8.91 -12.99 10.90
CA ILE A 364 7.50 -13.06 11.27
C ILE A 364 7.34 -13.19 12.79
N GLU A 365 8.05 -14.13 13.42
CA GLU A 365 8.00 -14.36 14.87
C GLU A 365 8.48 -13.13 15.66
N THR A 366 9.51 -12.45 15.17
CA THR A 366 10.01 -11.21 15.78
C THR A 366 8.96 -10.09 15.67
N THR A 367 8.28 -9.99 14.52
CA THR A 367 7.23 -9.00 14.32
C THR A 367 6.01 -9.26 15.21
N ILE A 368 5.61 -10.53 15.39
CA ILE A 368 4.53 -10.91 16.33
C ILE A 368 4.85 -10.42 17.75
N LYS A 369 6.06 -10.71 18.25
CA LYS A 369 6.48 -10.26 19.58
C LYS A 369 6.51 -8.73 19.70
N LEU A 370 6.93 -8.04 18.64
CA LEU A 370 6.96 -6.58 18.61
C LEU A 370 5.53 -6.00 18.68
N VAL A 371 4.61 -6.50 17.84
CA VAL A 371 3.20 -6.06 17.84
C VAL A 371 2.54 -6.33 19.19
N GLU A 372 2.74 -7.53 19.74
CA GLU A 372 2.24 -7.92 21.06
C GLU A 372 2.71 -6.94 22.15
N SER A 373 4.03 -6.68 22.21
CA SER A 373 4.64 -5.76 23.18
C SER A 373 4.13 -4.34 23.03
N MET A 374 3.99 -3.84 21.80
CA MET A 374 3.43 -2.52 21.52
C MET A 374 1.97 -2.42 21.98
N CYS A 375 1.16 -3.43 21.69
CA CYS A 375 -0.27 -3.45 22.08
C CYS A 375 -0.42 -3.45 23.60
N TYR A 376 0.26 -4.33 24.32
CA TYR A 376 0.19 -4.33 25.79
C TYR A 376 0.66 -3.01 26.40
N SER A 377 1.73 -2.41 25.85
CA SER A 377 2.21 -1.10 26.33
C SER A 377 1.21 0.03 26.07
N LEU A 378 0.42 -0.04 24.99
CA LEU A 378 -0.65 0.93 24.74
C LEU A 378 -1.85 0.69 25.62
N LEU A 379 -2.22 -0.56 25.88
CA LEU A 379 -3.39 -0.92 26.70
C LEU A 379 -3.21 -0.56 28.17
N ASN A 380 -1.99 -0.64 28.68
CA ASN A 380 -1.65 -0.35 30.09
C ASN A 380 -1.47 1.15 30.40
N LYS A 381 -1.59 2.02 29.40
CA LYS A 381 -1.63 3.49 29.53
C LYS A 381 -3.07 3.99 29.53
#